data_a51b69fc32289638cd4cead04a452608
#
_entry.id   a51b69fc32289638cd4cead04a452608
#
_cell.length_a   1.000
_cell.length_b   1.000
_cell.length_c   1.000
_cell.angle_alpha   90.00
_cell.angle_beta   90.00
_cell.angle_gamma   90.00
#
_symmetry.space_group_name_H-M   'P 1'
#
loop_
_entity.id
_entity.type
_entity.pdbx_description
1 polymer ?
#
loop_
_entity_poly.entity_id
_entity_poly.type
_entity_poly.pdbx_seq_one_letter_code
_entity_poly.pdbx_strand_id
1 'polypeptide(L)'
;LRDANMQALQSQINPHFLNNTLEIINWKARMSGNHDVSGMIESLGVMMEATMNRKKEKFITIEEELKYVDAYLYIIHQRFGSRFHFDKDVDENLLNLKIPRLIVQPIVENAVEHGGDKEGNIIGSLKIYADYNNLYIVVHNNGNMTEADKAKIEILLSDQKLEENVHNIGIRNVNMRLKLLYGENSGDNLTESKLKIDRFKMEN
;
A
#
# COMPACT_ATOMS: atom_id res chain seq x y z
N LEU A 1 7.37 -1.17 28.74
CA LEU A 1 8.57 -2.06 28.64
C LEU A 1 8.57 -2.91 27.37
N ARG A 2 7.42 -3.48 26.92
CA ARG A 2 7.32 -4.26 25.67
C ARG A 2 7.57 -3.39 24.44
N ASP A 3 7.00 -2.19 24.40
CA ASP A 3 7.14 -1.27 23.25
C ASP A 3 8.58 -0.76 23.08
N ALA A 4 9.28 -0.52 24.19
CA ALA A 4 10.69 -0.11 24.18
C ALA A 4 11.60 -1.25 23.68
N ASN A 5 11.33 -2.50 24.05
CA ASN A 5 12.07 -3.68 23.57
C ASN A 5 11.78 -3.98 22.10
N MET A 6 10.54 -3.78 21.64
CA MET A 6 10.17 -3.92 20.22
C MET A 6 10.85 -2.83 19.38
N GLN A 7 10.90 -1.60 19.85
CA GLN A 7 11.64 -0.51 19.20
C GLN A 7 13.15 -0.78 19.18
N ALA A 8 13.72 -1.33 20.24
CA ALA A 8 15.14 -1.70 20.31
C ALA A 8 15.49 -2.84 19.33
N LEU A 9 14.63 -3.83 19.16
CA LEU A 9 14.80 -4.91 18.17
C LEU A 9 14.64 -4.41 16.72
N GLN A 10 13.72 -3.47 16.47
CA GLN A 10 13.54 -2.85 15.16
C GLN A 10 14.68 -1.86 14.79
N SER A 11 15.41 -1.33 15.79
CA SER A 11 16.56 -0.44 15.57
C SER A 11 17.86 -1.18 15.21
N GLN A 12 17.88 -2.52 15.25
CA GLN A 12 19.08 -3.29 14.91
C GLN A 12 19.38 -3.33 13.41
N ILE A 13 18.41 -3.03 12.54
CA ILE A 13 18.70 -2.82 11.11
C ILE A 13 19.09 -1.36 10.94
N ASN A 14 20.36 -1.11 10.68
CA ASN A 14 20.85 0.25 10.42
C ASN A 14 20.33 0.76 9.05
N PRO A 15 19.37 1.71 9.02
CA PRO A 15 18.78 2.20 7.77
C PRO A 15 19.81 2.79 6.83
N HIS A 16 20.81 3.47 7.40
CA HIS A 16 21.88 4.08 6.64
C HIS A 16 22.78 3.02 5.96
N PHE A 17 23.06 1.91 6.64
CA PHE A 17 23.81 0.80 6.04
C PHE A 17 23.06 0.18 4.85
N LEU A 18 21.73 -0.02 5.00
CA LEU A 18 20.91 -0.56 3.92
C LEU A 18 20.87 0.38 2.71
N ASN A 19 20.63 1.66 2.92
CA ASN A 19 20.61 2.65 1.85
C ASN A 19 21.96 2.72 1.12
N ASN A 20 23.06 2.80 1.85
CA ASN A 20 24.40 2.82 1.25
C ASN A 20 24.69 1.54 0.45
N THR A 21 24.24 0.38 0.96
CA THR A 21 24.42 -0.90 0.25
C THR A 21 23.61 -0.91 -1.06
N LEU A 22 22.36 -0.46 -1.01
CA LEU A 22 21.50 -0.33 -2.20
C LEU A 22 22.10 0.65 -3.22
N GLU A 23 22.66 1.78 -2.79
CA GLU A 23 23.35 2.73 -3.67
C GLU A 23 24.53 2.07 -4.40
N ILE A 24 25.36 1.31 -3.67
CA ILE A 24 26.49 0.60 -4.28
C ILE A 24 26.02 -0.44 -5.32
N ILE A 25 24.98 -1.19 -5.00
CA ILE A 25 24.42 -2.20 -5.93
C ILE A 25 23.80 -1.51 -7.15
N ASN A 26 23.08 -0.40 -6.94
CA ASN A 26 22.48 0.39 -8.02
C ASN A 26 23.57 0.92 -8.97
N TRP A 27 24.63 1.48 -8.40
CA TRP A 27 25.75 1.98 -9.20
C TRP A 27 26.38 0.87 -10.07
N LYS A 28 26.61 -0.32 -9.49
CA LYS A 28 27.11 -1.49 -10.23
C LYS A 28 26.15 -1.94 -11.33
N ALA A 29 24.85 -1.97 -11.07
CA ALA A 29 23.84 -2.31 -12.05
C ALA A 29 23.85 -1.34 -13.24
N ARG A 30 23.93 -0.04 -12.97
CA ARG A 30 24.03 1.00 -14.00
C ARG A 30 25.32 0.86 -14.84
N MET A 31 26.45 0.63 -14.20
CA MET A 31 27.73 0.45 -14.88
C MET A 31 27.75 -0.77 -15.79
N SER A 32 27.02 -1.82 -15.45
CA SER A 32 26.84 -3.02 -16.28
C SER A 32 25.74 -2.90 -17.33
N GLY A 33 25.08 -1.74 -17.44
CA GLY A 33 23.97 -1.50 -18.37
C GLY A 33 22.68 -2.23 -17.99
N ASN A 34 22.57 -2.76 -16.78
CA ASN A 34 21.37 -3.47 -16.31
C ASN A 34 20.36 -2.52 -15.70
N HIS A 35 19.58 -1.88 -16.57
CA HIS A 35 18.60 -0.86 -16.20
C HIS A 35 17.42 -1.44 -15.38
N ASP A 36 17.03 -2.67 -15.62
CA ASP A 36 15.93 -3.31 -14.88
C ASP A 36 16.30 -3.53 -13.42
N VAL A 37 17.50 -4.05 -13.17
CA VAL A 37 18.00 -4.21 -11.79
C VAL A 37 18.18 -2.85 -11.11
N SER A 38 18.68 -1.84 -11.83
CA SER A 38 18.78 -0.47 -11.30
C SER A 38 17.42 0.06 -10.89
N GLY A 39 16.39 -0.06 -11.74
CA GLY A 39 15.02 0.36 -11.45
C GLY A 39 14.40 -0.37 -10.25
N MET A 40 14.65 -1.67 -10.12
CA MET A 40 14.20 -2.44 -8.94
C MET A 40 14.83 -1.94 -7.64
N ILE A 41 16.13 -1.62 -7.66
CA ILE A 41 16.84 -1.11 -6.49
C ILE A 41 16.32 0.28 -6.10
N GLU A 42 16.09 1.17 -7.07
CA GLU A 42 15.50 2.49 -6.84
C GLU A 42 14.10 2.38 -6.24
N SER A 43 13.28 1.51 -6.79
CA SER A 43 11.93 1.24 -6.28
C SER A 43 11.95 0.69 -4.86
N LEU A 44 12.87 -0.22 -4.55
CA LEU A 44 13.07 -0.71 -3.19
C LEU A 44 13.48 0.40 -2.23
N GLY A 45 14.37 1.31 -2.64
CA GLY A 45 14.77 2.50 -1.89
C GLY A 45 13.57 3.38 -1.53
N VAL A 46 12.71 3.68 -2.51
CA VAL A 46 11.47 4.45 -2.31
C VAL A 46 10.54 3.78 -1.30
N MET A 47 10.32 2.46 -1.40
CA MET A 47 9.48 1.72 -0.45
C MET A 47 10.08 1.70 0.97
N MET A 48 11.40 1.58 1.08
CA MET A 48 12.10 1.66 2.38
C MET A 48 11.96 3.04 3.00
N GLU A 49 12.08 4.11 2.21
CA GLU A 49 11.86 5.47 2.69
C GLU A 49 10.44 5.65 3.23
N ALA A 50 9.44 5.13 2.53
CA ALA A 50 8.05 5.13 2.98
C ALA A 50 7.88 4.52 4.37
N THR A 51 8.59 3.45 4.68
CA THR A 51 8.48 2.74 5.97
C THR A 51 9.34 3.34 7.08
N MET A 52 10.52 3.85 6.75
CA MET A 52 11.50 4.36 7.73
C MET A 52 11.20 5.79 8.20
N ASN A 53 10.68 6.65 7.32
CA ASN A 53 10.39 8.06 7.62
C ASN A 53 9.08 8.28 8.41
N ARG A 54 8.57 7.27 9.11
CA ARG A 54 7.33 7.32 9.90
C ARG A 54 7.27 8.46 10.93
N LYS A 55 8.39 9.09 11.27
CA LYS A 55 8.45 10.11 12.33
C LYS A 55 8.20 11.54 11.83
N LYS A 56 8.28 11.84 10.53
CA LYS A 56 8.26 13.23 10.05
C LYS A 56 6.88 13.75 9.67
N GLU A 57 6.08 12.99 8.94
CA GLU A 57 4.78 13.49 8.48
C GLU A 57 3.70 12.42 8.59
N LYS A 58 2.60 12.76 9.27
CA LYS A 58 1.41 11.88 9.38
C LYS A 58 0.58 11.89 8.11
N PHE A 59 0.61 13.02 7.39
CA PHE A 59 -0.15 13.26 6.16
C PHE A 59 0.83 13.58 5.03
N ILE A 60 0.59 13.01 3.86
CA ILE A 60 1.34 13.24 2.62
C ILE A 60 0.36 13.51 1.49
N THR A 61 0.82 14.04 0.38
CA THR A 61 -0.03 14.21 -0.80
C THR A 61 -0.37 12.88 -1.47
N ILE A 62 -1.48 12.84 -2.20
CA ILE A 62 -1.83 11.68 -3.03
C ILE A 62 -0.68 11.39 -4.02
N GLU A 63 -0.07 12.42 -4.59
CA GLU A 63 1.08 12.26 -5.49
C GLU A 63 2.24 11.52 -4.81
N GLU A 64 2.56 11.87 -3.55
CA GLU A 64 3.62 11.19 -2.79
C GLU A 64 3.27 9.74 -2.47
N GLU A 65 2.01 9.47 -2.10
CA GLU A 65 1.53 8.11 -1.86
C GLU A 65 1.59 7.26 -3.13
N LEU A 66 1.23 7.84 -4.30
CA LEU A 66 1.32 7.16 -5.60
C LEU A 66 2.76 6.81 -5.99
N LYS A 67 3.77 7.59 -5.58
CA LYS A 67 5.18 7.22 -5.80
C LYS A 67 5.52 5.89 -5.11
N TYR A 68 4.98 5.65 -3.92
CA TYR A 68 5.18 4.38 -3.23
C TYR A 68 4.45 3.22 -3.92
N VAL A 69 3.23 3.47 -4.39
CA VAL A 69 2.46 2.50 -5.18
C VAL A 69 3.20 2.16 -6.47
N ASP A 70 3.69 3.16 -7.20
CA ASP A 70 4.42 2.96 -8.46
C ASP A 70 5.71 2.16 -8.27
N ALA A 71 6.45 2.44 -7.21
CA ALA A 71 7.65 1.69 -6.85
C ALA A 71 7.32 0.20 -6.59
N TYR A 72 6.25 -0.07 -5.86
CA TYR A 72 5.78 -1.43 -5.63
C TYR A 72 5.37 -2.13 -6.93
N LEU A 73 4.50 -1.49 -7.72
CA LEU A 73 3.99 -2.05 -8.99
C LEU A 73 5.12 -2.31 -9.99
N TYR A 74 6.17 -1.47 -10.01
CA TYR A 74 7.34 -1.70 -10.84
C TYR A 74 8.05 -3.01 -10.47
N ILE A 75 8.30 -3.27 -9.19
CA ILE A 75 8.92 -4.52 -8.72
C ILE A 75 8.04 -5.72 -9.08
N ILE A 76 6.73 -5.61 -8.90
CA ILE A 76 5.78 -6.67 -9.23
C ILE A 76 5.78 -6.95 -10.75
N HIS A 77 5.82 -5.89 -11.57
CA HIS A 77 5.90 -6.04 -13.02
C HIS A 77 7.18 -6.78 -13.44
N GLN A 78 8.33 -6.47 -12.83
CA GLN A 78 9.58 -7.19 -13.11
C GLN A 78 9.50 -8.68 -12.73
N ARG A 79 8.75 -9.02 -11.68
CA ARG A 79 8.56 -10.38 -11.19
C ARG A 79 7.64 -11.22 -12.09
N PHE A 80 6.52 -10.65 -12.54
CA PHE A 80 5.44 -11.37 -13.23
C PHE A 80 5.42 -11.13 -14.74
N GLY A 81 6.09 -10.08 -15.23
CA GLY A 81 6.17 -9.73 -16.65
C GLY A 81 4.80 -9.53 -17.27
N SER A 82 4.54 -10.15 -18.41
CA SER A 82 3.28 -10.03 -19.16
C SER A 82 2.05 -10.60 -18.43
N ARG A 83 2.25 -11.35 -17.35
CA ARG A 83 1.14 -11.85 -16.53
C ARG A 83 0.62 -10.83 -15.52
N PHE A 84 1.24 -9.66 -15.42
CA PHE A 84 0.83 -8.58 -14.52
C PHE A 84 0.35 -7.39 -15.33
N HIS A 85 -0.87 -6.96 -15.07
CA HIS A 85 -1.45 -5.75 -15.63
C HIS A 85 -2.16 -4.96 -14.55
N PHE A 86 -1.84 -3.66 -14.44
CA PHE A 86 -2.43 -2.82 -13.41
C PHE A 86 -2.67 -1.41 -13.95
N ASP A 87 -3.94 -1.00 -13.99
CA ASP A 87 -4.36 0.31 -14.48
C ASP A 87 -4.51 1.32 -13.33
N LYS A 88 -4.21 2.58 -13.60
CA LYS A 88 -4.42 3.70 -12.69
C LYS A 88 -5.29 4.77 -13.35
N ASP A 89 -6.39 5.14 -12.69
CA ASP A 89 -7.30 6.22 -13.06
C ASP A 89 -7.40 7.19 -11.86
N VAL A 90 -6.65 8.28 -11.90
CA VAL A 90 -6.52 9.23 -10.79
C VAL A 90 -6.88 10.62 -11.30
N ASP A 91 -7.83 11.30 -10.62
CA ASP A 91 -8.14 12.70 -10.89
C ASP A 91 -6.92 13.57 -10.53
N GLU A 92 -6.32 14.20 -11.55
CA GLU A 92 -5.12 15.02 -11.39
C GLU A 92 -5.33 16.22 -10.44
N ASN A 93 -6.56 16.71 -10.31
CA ASN A 93 -6.89 17.81 -9.39
C ASN A 93 -6.73 17.40 -7.91
N LEU A 94 -6.70 16.10 -7.63
CA LEU A 94 -6.58 15.57 -6.28
C LEU A 94 -5.13 15.27 -5.86
N LEU A 95 -4.16 15.35 -6.76
CA LEU A 95 -2.77 14.96 -6.50
C LEU A 95 -2.15 15.70 -5.31
N ASN A 96 -2.51 16.97 -5.11
CA ASN A 96 -2.02 17.80 -3.99
C ASN A 96 -2.82 17.63 -2.69
N LEU A 97 -3.92 16.85 -2.72
CA LEU A 97 -4.71 16.60 -1.52
C LEU A 97 -3.91 15.76 -0.52
N LYS A 98 -3.92 16.19 0.74
CA LYS A 98 -3.23 15.47 1.81
C LYS A 98 -4.09 14.34 2.37
N ILE A 99 -3.51 13.16 2.42
CA ILE A 99 -4.12 11.95 2.98
C ILE A 99 -3.19 11.35 4.06
N PRO A 100 -3.68 10.52 4.96
CA PRO A 100 -2.82 9.81 5.89
C PRO A 100 -1.85 8.92 5.13
N ARG A 101 -0.60 8.93 5.54
CA ARG A 101 0.48 8.17 4.91
C ARG A 101 0.22 6.67 4.96
N LEU A 102 0.61 5.93 3.92
CA LEU A 102 0.50 4.46 3.81
C LEU A 102 -0.94 3.96 4.01
N ILE A 103 -1.89 4.53 3.25
CA ILE A 103 -3.25 4.01 3.16
C ILE A 103 -3.56 3.39 1.81
N VAL A 104 -2.98 3.89 0.71
CA VAL A 104 -3.20 3.35 -0.64
C VAL A 104 -2.32 2.14 -0.90
N GLN A 105 -1.02 2.25 -0.59
CA GLN A 105 -0.06 1.17 -0.85
C GLN A 105 -0.47 -0.17 -0.24
N PRO A 106 -0.84 -0.30 1.05
CA PRO A 106 -1.21 -1.59 1.63
C PRO A 106 -2.45 -2.23 0.98
N ILE A 107 -3.36 -1.42 0.46
CA ILE A 107 -4.56 -1.93 -0.24
C ILE A 107 -4.17 -2.48 -1.61
N VAL A 108 -3.30 -1.77 -2.33
CA VAL A 108 -2.76 -2.24 -3.61
C VAL A 108 -1.93 -3.51 -3.43
N GLU A 109 -1.07 -3.56 -2.40
CA GLU A 109 -0.31 -4.77 -2.05
C GLU A 109 -1.24 -5.96 -1.83
N ASN A 110 -2.28 -5.78 -1.03
CA ASN A 110 -3.27 -6.83 -0.78
C ASN A 110 -4.01 -7.25 -2.05
N ALA A 111 -4.37 -6.31 -2.91
CA ALA A 111 -5.03 -6.62 -4.18
C ALA A 111 -4.13 -7.42 -5.12
N VAL A 112 -2.84 -7.16 -5.13
CA VAL A 112 -1.86 -7.92 -5.93
C VAL A 112 -1.59 -9.30 -5.32
N GLU A 113 -1.46 -9.39 -4.00
CA GLU A 113 -1.16 -10.65 -3.30
C GLU A 113 -2.31 -11.67 -3.42
N HIS A 114 -3.55 -11.19 -3.37
CA HIS A 114 -4.76 -12.01 -3.46
C HIS A 114 -5.45 -11.95 -4.83
N GLY A 115 -4.90 -11.15 -5.77
CA GLY A 115 -5.41 -10.97 -7.11
C GLY A 115 -4.70 -11.86 -8.12
N GLY A 116 -5.17 -13.05 -8.32
CA GLY A 116 -4.67 -13.90 -9.39
C GLY A 116 -5.78 -14.83 -9.88
N ASP A 117 -5.86 -15.01 -11.18
CA ASP A 117 -6.70 -16.04 -11.75
C ASP A 117 -6.02 -17.44 -11.60
N LYS A 118 -6.73 -18.49 -12.03
CA LYS A 118 -6.23 -19.87 -11.98
C LYS A 118 -4.98 -20.09 -12.83
N GLU A 119 -4.71 -19.21 -13.78
CA GLU A 119 -3.58 -19.24 -14.71
C GLU A 119 -2.39 -18.41 -14.17
N GLY A 120 -2.59 -17.70 -13.05
CA GLY A 120 -1.57 -16.87 -12.42
C GLY A 120 -1.42 -15.49 -13.06
N ASN A 121 -2.43 -15.01 -13.82
CA ASN A 121 -2.47 -13.64 -14.30
C ASN A 121 -3.05 -12.74 -13.22
N ILE A 122 -2.38 -11.63 -12.94
CA ILE A 122 -2.81 -10.63 -11.98
C ILE A 122 -3.26 -9.40 -12.77
N ILE A 123 -4.55 -9.11 -12.72
CA ILE A 123 -5.14 -7.92 -13.35
C ILE A 123 -5.76 -7.09 -12.24
N GLY A 124 -5.31 -5.85 -12.11
CA GLY A 124 -5.82 -4.95 -11.09
C GLY A 124 -6.01 -3.53 -11.58
N SER A 125 -6.66 -2.71 -10.77
CA SER A 125 -6.78 -1.29 -11.03
C SER A 125 -6.90 -0.49 -9.74
N LEU A 126 -6.42 0.76 -9.79
CA LEU A 126 -6.58 1.78 -8.77
C LEU A 126 -7.34 2.95 -9.38
N LYS A 127 -8.44 3.36 -8.75
CA LYS A 127 -9.17 4.57 -9.11
C LYS A 127 -9.25 5.51 -7.91
N ILE A 128 -8.88 6.80 -8.11
CA ILE A 128 -8.99 7.86 -7.11
C ILE A 128 -9.83 9.00 -7.68
N TYR A 129 -10.93 9.29 -7.03
CA TYR A 129 -11.83 10.37 -7.42
C TYR A 129 -12.52 10.96 -6.18
N ALA A 130 -13.11 12.15 -6.31
CA ALA A 130 -13.87 12.79 -5.25
C ALA A 130 -15.27 13.17 -5.72
N ASP A 131 -16.21 13.19 -4.79
CA ASP A 131 -17.51 13.80 -4.95
C ASP A 131 -17.83 14.67 -3.74
N TYR A 132 -18.40 15.84 -3.95
CA TYR A 132 -18.78 16.81 -2.89
C TYR A 132 -17.72 16.92 -1.76
N ASN A 133 -17.85 16.12 -0.69
CA ASN A 133 -17.00 16.13 0.49
C ASN A 133 -16.31 14.79 0.75
N ASN A 134 -16.34 13.85 -0.19
CA ASN A 134 -15.79 12.52 0.00
C ASN A 134 -14.69 12.24 -1.03
N LEU A 135 -13.60 11.63 -0.57
CA LEU A 135 -12.56 11.04 -1.41
C LEU A 135 -12.79 9.54 -1.50
N TYR A 136 -12.73 9.02 -2.71
CA TYR A 136 -12.86 7.60 -2.99
C TYR A 136 -11.55 7.06 -3.52
N ILE A 137 -11.06 6.02 -2.89
CA ILE A 137 -9.90 5.24 -3.33
C ILE A 137 -10.40 3.82 -3.54
N VAL A 138 -10.49 3.39 -4.78
CA VAL A 138 -11.04 2.08 -5.17
C VAL A 138 -9.94 1.25 -5.78
N VAL A 139 -9.68 0.08 -5.20
CA VAL A 139 -8.74 -0.90 -5.76
C VAL A 139 -9.53 -2.15 -6.15
N HIS A 140 -9.29 -2.63 -7.36
CA HIS A 140 -9.92 -3.83 -7.89
C HIS A 140 -8.83 -4.84 -8.30
N ASN A 141 -9.16 -6.13 -8.19
CA ASN A 141 -8.35 -7.21 -8.74
C ASN A 141 -9.24 -8.29 -9.38
N ASN A 142 -8.64 -9.20 -10.14
CA ASN A 142 -9.33 -10.32 -10.80
C ASN A 142 -9.35 -11.60 -9.95
N GLY A 143 -8.91 -11.55 -8.70
CA GLY A 143 -8.96 -12.68 -7.77
C GLY A 143 -10.39 -13.09 -7.42
N ASN A 144 -10.59 -14.38 -7.23
CA ASN A 144 -11.87 -14.91 -6.77
C ASN A 144 -11.91 -14.92 -5.23
N MET A 145 -12.69 -14.03 -4.66
CA MET A 145 -12.90 -13.99 -3.22
C MET A 145 -13.88 -15.11 -2.81
N THR A 146 -13.44 -15.99 -1.94
CA THR A 146 -14.30 -17.01 -1.35
C THR A 146 -15.15 -16.44 -0.22
N GLU A 147 -16.26 -17.11 0.15
CA GLU A 147 -17.05 -16.70 1.33
C GLU A 147 -16.23 -16.71 2.62
N ALA A 148 -15.25 -17.61 2.73
CA ALA A 148 -14.32 -17.64 3.86
C ALA A 148 -13.40 -16.41 3.90
N ASP A 149 -12.99 -15.89 2.73
CA ASP A 149 -12.17 -14.67 2.64
C ASP A 149 -13.01 -13.44 2.98
N LYS A 150 -14.26 -13.37 2.52
CA LYS A 150 -15.22 -12.31 2.90
C LYS A 150 -15.40 -12.27 4.41
N ALA A 151 -15.68 -13.42 5.04
CA ALA A 151 -15.85 -13.49 6.48
C ALA A 151 -14.59 -13.05 7.25
N LYS A 152 -13.38 -13.43 6.78
CA LYS A 152 -12.11 -12.97 7.38
C LYS A 152 -11.97 -11.46 7.30
N ILE A 153 -12.29 -10.86 6.16
CA ILE A 153 -12.17 -9.41 5.95
C ILE A 153 -13.21 -8.67 6.79
N GLU A 154 -14.44 -9.16 6.89
CA GLU A 154 -15.45 -8.60 7.80
C GLU A 154 -14.97 -8.59 9.26
N ILE A 155 -14.33 -9.67 9.71
CA ILE A 155 -13.73 -9.75 11.04
C ILE A 155 -12.57 -8.75 11.17
N LEU A 156 -11.73 -8.58 10.14
CA LEU A 156 -10.61 -7.63 10.13
C LEU A 156 -11.09 -6.17 10.19
N LEU A 157 -12.23 -5.87 9.57
CA LEU A 157 -12.86 -4.55 9.56
C LEU A 157 -13.70 -4.29 10.82
N SER A 158 -14.08 -5.34 11.56
CA SER A 158 -14.77 -5.23 12.84
C SER A 158 -13.80 -4.86 13.97
N ASP A 159 -14.32 -4.24 15.04
CA ASP A 159 -13.54 -3.86 16.22
C ASP A 159 -13.19 -5.04 17.15
N GLN A 160 -13.43 -6.28 16.72
CA GLN A 160 -13.14 -7.47 17.52
C GLN A 160 -11.64 -7.68 17.67
N LYS A 161 -11.20 -7.99 18.89
CA LYS A 161 -9.81 -8.40 19.17
C LYS A 161 -9.56 -9.76 18.52
N LEU A 162 -8.75 -9.76 17.47
CA LEU A 162 -8.27 -10.99 16.85
C LEU A 162 -7.01 -11.49 17.56
N GLU A 163 -6.85 -12.80 17.58
CA GLU A 163 -5.61 -13.47 18.01
C GLU A 163 -4.44 -13.08 17.09
N GLU A 164 -3.22 -13.05 17.64
CA GLU A 164 -1.99 -12.44 17.07
C GLU A 164 -1.51 -13.01 15.71
N ASN A 165 -2.19 -13.96 15.07
CA ASN A 165 -1.70 -14.71 13.91
C ASN A 165 -2.45 -14.41 12.59
N VAL A 166 -3.03 -13.22 12.42
CA VAL A 166 -3.79 -12.92 11.20
C VAL A 166 -2.91 -12.27 10.14
N HIS A 167 -2.69 -12.96 9.04
CA HIS A 167 -2.22 -12.37 7.77
C HIS A 167 -3.23 -11.29 7.35
N ASN A 168 -2.83 -10.17 6.78
CA ASN A 168 -3.62 -8.98 6.41
C ASN A 168 -3.64 -7.85 7.47
N ILE A 169 -2.56 -7.73 8.22
CA ILE A 169 -2.32 -6.62 9.15
C ILE A 169 -2.42 -5.25 8.44
N GLY A 170 -2.11 -5.19 7.14
CA GLY A 170 -2.12 -3.96 6.34
C GLY A 170 -3.49 -3.30 6.25
N ILE A 171 -4.53 -4.03 5.80
CA ILE A 171 -5.91 -3.52 5.66
C ILE A 171 -6.48 -3.09 7.01
N ARG A 172 -6.31 -3.93 8.03
CA ARG A 172 -6.76 -3.61 9.38
C ARG A 172 -6.13 -2.32 9.91
N ASN A 173 -4.82 -2.14 9.71
CA ASN A 173 -4.12 -0.94 10.13
C ASN A 173 -4.62 0.29 9.38
N VAL A 174 -4.94 0.17 8.09
CA VAL A 174 -5.55 1.25 7.31
C VAL A 174 -6.92 1.59 7.87
N ASN A 175 -7.81 0.62 8.04
CA ASN A 175 -9.16 0.82 8.58
C ASN A 175 -9.14 1.47 9.96
N MET A 176 -8.35 0.94 10.91
CA MET A 176 -8.20 1.52 12.24
C MET A 176 -7.69 2.97 12.19
N ARG A 177 -6.73 3.25 11.31
CA ARG A 177 -6.18 4.61 11.16
C ARG A 177 -7.22 5.58 10.63
N LEU A 178 -8.02 5.16 9.64
CA LEU A 178 -9.09 5.98 9.08
C LEU A 178 -10.17 6.28 10.13
N LYS A 179 -10.62 5.27 10.87
CA LYS A 179 -11.58 5.44 11.97
C LYS A 179 -11.06 6.38 13.05
N LEU A 180 -9.79 6.26 13.44
CA LEU A 180 -9.17 7.13 14.45
C LEU A 180 -9.06 8.59 14.00
N LEU A 181 -8.83 8.84 12.71
CA LEU A 181 -8.63 10.19 12.18
C LEU A 181 -9.93 10.87 11.76
N TYR A 182 -10.90 10.12 11.25
CA TYR A 182 -12.11 10.64 10.59
C TYR A 182 -13.42 10.15 11.22
N GLY A 183 -13.36 9.31 12.25
CA GLY A 183 -14.50 8.75 12.96
C GLY A 183 -15.00 7.40 12.43
N GLU A 184 -15.93 6.79 13.17
CA GLU A 184 -16.44 5.43 12.93
C GLU A 184 -17.09 5.20 11.55
N ASN A 185 -17.58 6.26 10.91
CA ASN A 185 -18.21 6.20 9.60
C ASN A 185 -17.18 6.24 8.44
N SER A 186 -15.91 6.32 8.77
CA SER A 186 -14.80 6.33 7.80
C SER A 186 -14.08 4.99 7.90
N GLY A 187 -13.79 4.37 6.78
CA GLY A 187 -13.09 3.08 6.75
C GLY A 187 -13.34 2.32 5.46
N ASP A 188 -12.86 1.11 5.44
CA ASP A 188 -12.93 0.25 4.27
C ASP A 188 -14.31 -0.40 4.14
N ASN A 189 -14.90 -0.33 2.95
CA ASN A 189 -16.09 -1.08 2.59
C ASN A 189 -15.76 -2.12 1.54
N LEU A 190 -16.15 -3.36 1.80
CA LEU A 190 -16.00 -4.46 0.85
C LEU A 190 -17.28 -4.66 0.04
N THR A 191 -17.14 -4.56 -1.27
CA THR A 191 -18.17 -5.05 -2.20
C THR A 191 -17.48 -5.87 -3.28
N GLU A 192 -17.96 -7.09 -3.52
CA GLU A 192 -17.57 -8.03 -4.59
C GLU A 192 -16.24 -7.71 -5.31
N SER A 193 -15.11 -8.13 -4.74
CA SER A 193 -13.75 -7.90 -5.29
C SER A 193 -13.28 -6.44 -5.32
N LYS A 194 -13.91 -5.53 -4.58
CA LYS A 194 -13.55 -4.11 -4.50
C LYS A 194 -13.39 -3.71 -3.05
N LEU A 195 -12.20 -3.26 -2.69
CA LEU A 195 -11.99 -2.55 -1.45
C LEU A 195 -12.21 -1.07 -1.71
N LYS A 196 -13.18 -0.46 -1.01
CA LYS A 196 -13.54 0.95 -1.15
C LYS A 196 -13.33 1.66 0.16
N ILE A 197 -12.52 2.72 0.14
CA ILE A 197 -12.37 3.61 1.27
C ILE A 197 -13.40 4.73 1.13
N ASP A 198 -14.43 4.72 1.96
CA ASP A 198 -15.47 5.73 1.97
C ASP A 198 -15.19 6.82 3.00
N ARG A 199 -15.38 8.08 2.59
CA ARG A 199 -15.51 9.31 3.37
C ARG A 199 -14.26 9.85 4.06
N PHE A 200 -13.50 10.63 3.32
CA PHE A 200 -12.70 11.70 3.90
C PHE A 200 -13.55 12.99 3.94
N LYS A 201 -13.72 13.62 5.10
CA LYS A 201 -14.10 15.03 5.13
C LYS A 201 -12.89 15.82 4.66
N MET A 202 -12.99 16.47 3.51
CA MET A 202 -12.03 17.48 3.12
C MET A 202 -12.28 18.70 4.05
N GLU A 203 -11.40 18.91 5.02
CA GLU A 203 -11.34 20.17 5.74
C GLU A 203 -10.63 21.19 4.85
N ASN A 204 -11.35 22.27 4.51
CA ASN A 204 -10.83 23.43 3.78
C ASN A 204 -9.76 24.17 4.59
#